data_e18ec808f657765d6052a9d35f8eec0a
#
_entry.id   e18ec808f657765d6052a9d35f8eec0a
#
_cell.length_a   1.000
_cell.length_b   1.000
_cell.length_c   1.000
_cell.angle_alpha   90.00
_cell.angle_beta   90.00
_cell.angle_gamma   90.00
#
_symmetry.space_group_name_H-M   'P 1'
#
loop_
_entity.id
_entity.type
_entity.pdbx_description
1 polymer ?
#
loop_
_entity_poly.entity_id
_entity_poly.type
_entity_poly.pdbx_seq_one_letter_code
_entity_poly.pdbx_strand_id
1 'polypeptide(L)'
;MSPLRPTDRPSRRELDQLTEQVRPDLEDLFQRLGISQADAERLLREALVRLAYQWDRIRNRSWWLLDAIEKAARELPNLSPEEPEDE
;
A
#
# COMPACT_ATOMS: atom_id res chain seq x y z
N MET A 1 -16.29 28.34 7.93
CA MET A 1 -15.61 27.89 7.86
C MET A 1 -15.52 26.72 7.39
N SER A 2 -15.19 26.31 6.76
CA SER A 2 -15.11 25.19 6.38
C SER A 2 -13.97 24.65 6.66
N PRO A 3 -13.91 24.17 7.56
CA PRO A 3 -12.79 23.63 8.05
C PRO A 3 -12.30 22.57 7.21
N LEU A 4 -13.14 21.83 6.71
CA LEU A 4 -12.66 20.83 6.00
C LEU A 4 -12.23 21.22 4.75
N ARG A 5 -11.12 21.22 4.41
CA ARG A 5 -10.73 21.49 3.22
C ARG A 5 -10.51 20.31 2.47
N PRO A 6 -10.89 20.16 1.26
CA PRO A 6 -10.67 19.01 0.44
C PRO A 6 -9.21 18.69 0.31
N THR A 7 -8.39 19.65 0.48
CA THR A 7 -6.99 19.37 0.36
C THR A 7 -6.46 18.54 1.47
N ASP A 8 -7.22 18.37 2.53
CA ASP A 8 -6.75 17.58 3.63
C ASP A 8 -6.75 16.12 3.29
N ARG A 9 -7.56 15.70 2.35
CA ARG A 9 -7.60 14.32 1.98
C ARG A 9 -7.61 14.19 0.49
N PRO A 10 -7.00 13.18 -0.04
CA PRO A 10 -7.00 12.98 -1.47
C PRO A 10 -8.38 12.53 -1.94
N SER A 11 -8.72 12.85 -3.16
CA SER A 11 -9.96 12.38 -3.72
C SER A 11 -9.74 10.95 -4.16
N ARG A 12 -10.83 10.27 -4.43
CA ARG A 12 -10.72 8.91 -4.91
C ARG A 12 -9.94 8.88 -6.21
N ARG A 13 -10.12 9.88 -7.05
CA ARG A 13 -9.42 9.94 -8.31
C ARG A 13 -7.91 10.04 -8.08
N GLU A 14 -7.50 10.83 -7.10
CA GLU A 14 -6.09 10.95 -6.83
C GLU A 14 -5.50 9.64 -6.33
N LEU A 15 -6.23 8.93 -5.50
CA LEU A 15 -5.77 7.65 -5.02
C LEU A 15 -5.70 6.64 -6.16
N ASP A 16 -6.69 6.67 -7.05
CA ASP A 16 -6.70 5.75 -8.18
C ASP A 16 -5.54 6.04 -9.12
N GLN A 17 -5.24 7.30 -9.34
CA GLN A 17 -4.13 7.66 -10.20
C GLN A 17 -2.82 7.19 -9.62
N LEU A 18 -2.66 7.37 -8.33
CA LEU A 18 -1.44 6.93 -7.69
C LEU A 18 -1.31 5.41 -7.77
N THR A 19 -2.41 4.71 -7.55
CA THR A 19 -2.40 3.26 -7.62
C THR A 19 -2.02 2.80 -9.02
N GLU A 20 -2.58 3.43 -10.04
CA GLU A 20 -2.24 3.05 -11.39
C GLU A 20 -0.77 3.32 -11.69
N GLN A 21 -0.27 4.39 -11.15
CA GLN A 21 1.11 4.76 -11.37
C GLN A 21 2.06 3.73 -10.80
N VAL A 22 1.74 3.16 -9.65
CA VAL A 22 2.63 2.19 -9.02
C VAL A 22 2.23 0.75 -9.31
N ARG A 23 1.16 0.54 -10.07
CA ARG A 23 0.68 -0.81 -10.30
C ARG A 23 1.75 -1.79 -10.79
N PRO A 24 2.57 -1.43 -11.77
CA PRO A 24 3.58 -2.39 -12.23
C PRO A 24 4.54 -2.78 -11.12
N ASP A 25 4.91 -1.81 -10.30
CA ASP A 25 5.82 -2.08 -9.21
C ASP A 25 5.15 -2.93 -8.16
N LEU A 26 3.86 -2.70 -7.92
CA LEU A 26 3.14 -3.50 -6.93
C LEU A 26 3.00 -4.94 -7.41
N GLU A 27 2.71 -5.13 -8.68
CA GLU A 27 2.57 -6.47 -9.21
C GLU A 27 3.87 -7.23 -9.09
N ASP A 28 4.96 -6.58 -9.39
CA ASP A 28 6.26 -7.19 -9.28
C ASP A 28 6.56 -7.55 -7.84
N LEU A 29 6.25 -6.66 -6.92
CA LEU A 29 6.48 -6.89 -5.52
C LEU A 29 5.67 -8.07 -5.02
N PHE A 30 4.39 -8.12 -5.36
CA PHE A 30 3.54 -9.19 -4.89
C PHE A 30 3.99 -10.54 -5.47
N GLN A 31 4.43 -10.55 -6.70
CA GLN A 31 4.91 -11.78 -7.29
C GLN A 31 6.18 -12.25 -6.60
N ARG A 32 7.08 -11.34 -6.32
CA ARG A 32 8.31 -11.73 -5.67
C ARG A 32 8.09 -12.27 -4.28
N LEU A 33 7.11 -11.75 -3.59
CA LEU A 33 6.84 -12.18 -2.24
C LEU A 33 5.83 -13.31 -2.16
N GLY A 34 5.26 -13.69 -3.30
CA GLY A 34 4.31 -14.80 -3.30
C GLY A 34 2.99 -14.48 -2.61
N ILE A 35 2.53 -13.26 -2.73
CA ILE A 35 1.33 -12.83 -2.06
C ILE A 35 0.11 -13.10 -2.92
N SER A 36 -0.93 -13.66 -2.32
CA SER A 36 -2.15 -13.96 -3.04
C SER A 36 -2.84 -12.67 -3.44
N GLN A 37 -3.72 -12.75 -4.41
CA GLN A 37 -4.40 -11.57 -4.87
C GLN A 37 -5.29 -10.99 -3.78
N ALA A 38 -5.93 -11.83 -2.99
CA ALA A 38 -6.78 -11.33 -1.91
C ALA A 38 -5.97 -10.56 -0.89
N ASP A 39 -4.80 -11.08 -0.52
CA ASP A 39 -3.96 -10.40 0.44
C ASP A 39 -3.39 -9.13 -0.17
N ALA A 40 -3.05 -9.17 -1.45
CA ALA A 40 -2.51 -7.99 -2.11
C ALA A 40 -3.53 -6.86 -2.11
N GLU A 41 -4.78 -7.17 -2.37
CA GLU A 41 -5.81 -6.15 -2.38
C GLU A 41 -6.02 -5.58 -0.99
N ARG A 42 -5.97 -6.43 0.00
CA ARG A 42 -6.16 -5.96 1.36
C ARG A 42 -5.02 -5.05 1.78
N LEU A 43 -3.79 -5.44 1.46
CA LEU A 43 -2.63 -4.64 1.81
C LEU A 43 -2.69 -3.29 1.12
N LEU A 44 -3.08 -3.29 -0.14
CA LEU A 44 -3.17 -2.05 -0.89
C LEU A 44 -4.23 -1.14 -0.26
N ARG A 45 -5.37 -1.70 0.07
CA ARG A 45 -6.44 -0.90 0.63
C ARG A 45 -6.01 -0.29 1.97
N GLU A 46 -5.39 -1.08 2.81
CA GLU A 46 -4.97 -0.59 4.10
C GLU A 46 -3.90 0.49 3.97
N ALA A 47 -2.99 0.29 3.04
CA ALA A 47 -1.93 1.26 2.83
C ALA A 47 -2.50 2.56 2.29
N LEU A 48 -3.50 2.47 1.41
CA LEU A 48 -4.11 3.67 0.86
C LEU A 48 -4.84 4.46 1.94
N VAL A 49 -5.47 3.77 2.88
CA VAL A 49 -6.14 4.46 3.97
C VAL A 49 -5.11 5.21 4.81
N ARG A 50 -4.00 4.59 5.12
CA ARG A 50 -2.97 5.26 5.89
C ARG A 50 -2.39 6.42 5.13
N LEU A 51 -2.17 6.24 3.85
CA LEU A 51 -1.63 7.29 3.02
C LEU A 51 -2.57 8.49 3.00
N ALA A 52 -3.86 8.23 2.91
CA ALA A 52 -4.83 9.31 2.88
C ALA A 52 -4.77 10.16 4.14
N TYR A 53 -4.56 9.52 5.28
CA TYR A 53 -4.48 10.27 6.51
C TYR A 53 -3.22 11.12 6.60
N GLN A 54 -2.19 10.77 5.87
CA GLN A 54 -0.93 11.48 5.93
C GLN A 54 -0.59 12.15 4.62
N TRP A 55 -1.59 12.34 3.78
CA TRP A 55 -1.38 12.79 2.42
C TRP A 55 -0.50 14.03 2.33
N ASP A 56 -0.79 15.01 3.13
CA ASP A 56 -0.04 16.24 3.08
C ASP A 56 1.37 16.13 3.60
N ARG A 57 1.63 15.15 4.43
CA ARG A 57 2.95 15.03 5.02
C ARG A 57 3.91 14.27 4.18
N ILE A 58 3.42 13.48 3.24
CA ILE A 58 4.27 12.61 2.46
C ILE A 58 4.63 13.27 1.16
N ARG A 59 5.91 13.41 0.90
CA ARG A 59 6.32 14.02 -0.33
C ARG A 59 6.32 13.08 -1.48
N ASN A 60 6.94 11.93 -1.32
CA ASN A 60 7.02 10.95 -2.39
C ASN A 60 6.01 9.87 -2.09
N ARG A 61 4.79 10.09 -2.52
CA ARG A 61 3.71 9.18 -2.18
C ARG A 61 3.83 7.83 -2.82
N SER A 62 4.36 7.78 -4.04
CA SER A 62 4.56 6.49 -4.70
C SER A 62 5.52 5.62 -3.93
N TRP A 63 6.64 6.19 -3.54
CA TRP A 63 7.63 5.43 -2.80
C TRP A 63 7.09 5.01 -1.45
N TRP A 64 6.40 5.94 -0.78
CA TRP A 64 5.86 5.65 0.54
C TRP A 64 4.87 4.48 0.47
N LEU A 65 4.02 4.49 -0.55
CA LEU A 65 3.03 3.44 -0.70
C LEU A 65 3.70 2.09 -0.93
N LEU A 66 4.67 2.04 -1.81
CA LEU A 66 5.37 0.79 -2.07
C LEU A 66 6.09 0.28 -0.84
N ASP A 67 6.74 1.18 -0.12
CA ASP A 67 7.48 0.79 1.07
C ASP A 67 6.53 0.29 2.16
N ALA A 68 5.41 0.96 2.34
CA ALA A 68 4.46 0.56 3.36
C ALA A 68 3.88 -0.81 3.05
N ILE A 69 3.56 -1.06 1.79
CA ILE A 69 3.00 -2.33 1.40
C ILE A 69 4.04 -3.44 1.56
N GLU A 70 5.27 -3.16 1.20
CA GLU A 70 6.31 -4.16 1.33
C GLU A 70 6.51 -4.54 2.79
N LYS A 71 6.54 -3.57 3.67
CA LYS A 71 6.73 -3.87 5.08
C LYS A 71 5.57 -4.65 5.64
N ALA A 72 4.35 -4.27 5.27
CA ALA A 72 3.19 -4.98 5.76
C ALA A 72 3.16 -6.40 5.21
N ALA A 73 3.56 -6.57 3.96
CA ALA A 73 3.57 -7.89 3.36
C ALA A 73 4.53 -8.82 4.06
N ARG A 74 5.66 -8.30 4.47
CA ARG A 74 6.65 -9.14 5.13
C ARG A 74 6.20 -9.58 6.50
N GLU A 75 5.17 -8.95 7.02
CA GLU A 75 4.67 -9.33 8.32
C GLU A 75 3.49 -10.30 8.23
N LEU A 76 3.08 -10.67 7.04
CA LEU A 76 1.97 -11.59 6.92
C LEU A 76 2.40 -12.97 7.38
N PRO A 77 1.61 -13.58 8.23
CA PRO A 77 2.01 -14.87 8.79
C PRO A 77 2.08 -15.98 7.75
N ASN A 78 1.28 -15.90 6.74
CA ASN A 78 1.24 -16.96 5.78
C ASN A 78 2.15 -16.69 4.61
N LEU A 79 3.06 -15.75 4.76
CA LEU A 79 3.87 -15.40 3.66
C LEU A 79 5.10 -16.21 3.48
N SER A 80 5.74 -16.64 4.46
CA SER A 80 6.97 -17.26 4.32
C SER A 80 6.93 -18.66 4.22
N PRO A 81 6.69 -19.14 3.17
CA PRO A 81 6.58 -20.54 3.00
C PRO A 81 7.83 -21.26 3.27
N GLU A 82 8.84 -20.71 2.95
CA GLU A 82 9.98 -21.46 3.15
C GLU A 82 10.50 -21.35 4.47
N GLU A 83 9.94 -20.77 5.29
CA GLU A 83 10.45 -20.64 6.52
C GLU A 83 10.16 -21.64 7.29
N PRO A 84 10.47 -22.25 7.62
CA PRO A 84 10.14 -23.30 8.34
C PRO A 84 10.06 -23.10 9.68
N GLU A 85 10.00 -22.98 10.01
CA GLU A 85 9.92 -22.82 10.90
C GLU A 85 10.14 -23.30 11.74
N ASP A 86 10.20 -23.66 11.92
CA ASP A 86 10.37 -23.98 12.61
C ASP A 86 10.39 -24.40 13.27
N GLU A 87 10.46 -24.55 13.33
CA GLU A 87 10.43 -24.82 13.77
C GLU A 87 10.40 -25.11 14.05
#